data_bfb00e6b2afb5815ed04c1900bf47dd7
#
_entry.id   bfb00e6b2afb5815ed04c1900bf47dd7
#
_cell.length_a   1.000
_cell.length_b   1.000
_cell.length_c   1.000
_cell.angle_alpha   90.00
_cell.angle_beta   90.00
_cell.angle_gamma   90.00
#
_symmetry.space_group_name_H-M   'P 1'
#
loop_
_entity.id
_entity.type
_entity.pdbx_description
1 polymer ?
#
loop_
_entity_poly.entity_id
_entity_poly.type
_entity_poly.pdbx_seq_one_letter_code
_entity_poly.pdbx_strand_id
1 'polypeptide(L)'
;MQKKIIALAIAGLASTAAFAQTNVQIYGVVDAAIAYVNNSQGRDGMAVQSGVLAGNRLGFKGTEDLGNGLKAVFLLEQGFNLDDGSNTSTTGQTFQRQAWVGLSSNAGTVSLGRQYAPGYAAFLKHDALAGALLSAGMTLNTAAANTIAGNSNARWNNSIKYATPVMGGFQAEAIYRAGEASNDFASNEGYGLG
;
A
#
# COMPACT_ATOMS: atom_id res chain seq x y z
N MET A 1 -45.01 16.42 -31.35
CA MET A 1 -43.63 16.00 -31.61
C MET A 1 -42.70 16.23 -30.38
N GLN A 2 -42.76 17.35 -29.68
CA GLN A 2 -41.90 17.67 -28.50
C GLN A 2 -41.97 16.63 -27.37
N LYS A 3 -43.15 16.08 -27.05
CA LYS A 3 -43.30 15.06 -25.98
C LYS A 3 -42.53 13.75 -26.24
N LYS A 4 -42.40 13.36 -27.52
CA LYS A 4 -41.62 12.16 -27.91
C LYS A 4 -40.12 12.37 -27.85
N ILE A 5 -39.64 13.59 -28.11
CA ILE A 5 -38.23 13.97 -28.01
C ILE A 5 -37.80 14.03 -26.56
N ILE A 6 -38.66 14.56 -25.68
CA ILE A 6 -38.37 14.63 -24.23
C ILE A 6 -38.35 13.21 -23.64
N ALA A 7 -39.25 12.32 -24.03
CA ALA A 7 -39.24 10.91 -23.59
C ALA A 7 -37.97 10.16 -24.04
N LEU A 8 -37.50 10.43 -25.27
CA LEU A 8 -36.26 9.83 -25.78
C LEU A 8 -35.02 10.36 -25.06
N ALA A 9 -35.00 11.65 -24.72
CA ALA A 9 -33.91 12.26 -23.95
C ALA A 9 -33.83 11.72 -22.51
N ILE A 10 -35.01 11.50 -21.86
CA ILE A 10 -35.07 10.91 -20.53
C ILE A 10 -34.67 9.44 -20.56
N ALA A 11 -35.09 8.68 -21.58
CA ALA A 11 -34.66 7.28 -21.75
C ALA A 11 -33.16 7.16 -22.05
N GLY A 12 -32.57 8.10 -22.78
CA GLY A 12 -31.12 8.18 -23.03
C GLY A 12 -30.33 8.50 -21.79
N LEU A 13 -30.86 9.32 -20.88
CA LEU A 13 -30.23 9.63 -19.60
C LEU A 13 -30.37 8.50 -18.56
N ALA A 14 -31.45 7.72 -18.63
CA ALA A 14 -31.67 6.56 -17.76
C ALA A 14 -30.82 5.34 -18.16
N SER A 15 -30.36 5.25 -19.41
CA SER A 15 -29.54 4.13 -19.90
C SER A 15 -28.05 4.27 -19.54
N THR A 16 -27.62 5.41 -19.00
CA THR A 16 -26.23 5.65 -18.56
C THR A 16 -26.01 5.44 -17.07
N ALA A 17 -26.98 4.94 -16.31
CA ALA A 17 -26.74 4.34 -15.02
C ALA A 17 -26.06 2.97 -15.25
N ALA A 18 -24.85 2.96 -15.80
CA ALA A 18 -23.93 1.88 -15.58
C ALA A 18 -23.78 1.83 -14.04
N PHE A 19 -24.35 0.80 -13.42
CA PHE A 19 -24.08 0.50 -12.03
C PHE A 19 -22.59 0.16 -11.99
N ALA A 20 -21.76 1.17 -11.83
CA ALA A 20 -20.37 0.98 -11.45
C ALA A 20 -20.44 0.17 -10.17
N GLN A 21 -20.10 -1.12 -10.24
CA GLN A 21 -20.10 -1.99 -9.08
C GLN A 21 -18.89 -1.60 -8.24
N THR A 22 -19.04 -0.53 -7.48
CA THR A 22 -18.05 -0.06 -6.52
C THR A 22 -17.92 -1.11 -5.44
N ASN A 23 -16.81 -1.79 -5.38
CA ASN A 23 -16.50 -2.73 -4.33
C ASN A 23 -15.47 -2.12 -3.38
N VAL A 24 -15.89 -1.76 -2.17
CA VAL A 24 -15.02 -1.31 -1.09
C VAL A 24 -14.91 -2.42 -0.06
N GLN A 25 -13.69 -2.83 0.24
CA GLN A 25 -13.38 -3.84 1.24
C GLN A 25 -12.64 -3.20 2.42
N ILE A 26 -13.08 -3.54 3.63
CA ILE A 26 -12.33 -3.30 4.86
C ILE A 26 -11.54 -4.58 5.13
N TYR A 27 -10.26 -4.45 5.42
CA TYR A 27 -9.39 -5.57 5.77
C TYR A 27 -8.42 -5.18 6.88
N GLY A 28 -7.79 -6.17 7.49
CA GLY A 28 -6.80 -5.89 8.52
C GLY A 28 -6.06 -7.13 8.98
N VAL A 29 -5.08 -6.87 9.82
CA VAL A 29 -4.32 -7.89 10.55
C VAL A 29 -4.22 -7.44 12.00
N VAL A 30 -4.48 -8.35 12.91
CA VAL A 30 -4.33 -8.17 14.35
C VAL A 30 -3.40 -9.28 14.84
N ASP A 31 -2.26 -8.88 15.37
CA ASP A 31 -1.20 -9.77 15.84
C ASP A 31 -0.70 -9.31 17.20
N ALA A 32 -0.74 -10.18 18.19
CA ALA A 32 -0.20 -9.93 19.52
C ALA A 32 0.42 -11.19 20.10
N ALA A 33 1.45 -11.03 20.89
CA ALA A 33 2.09 -12.09 21.64
C ALA A 33 2.31 -11.67 23.09
N ILE A 34 2.41 -12.64 23.98
CA ILE A 34 2.93 -12.45 25.33
C ILE A 34 4.41 -12.82 25.29
N ALA A 35 5.28 -11.91 25.67
CA ALA A 35 6.70 -12.12 25.71
C ALA A 35 7.30 -11.72 27.06
N TYR A 36 8.32 -12.45 27.48
CA TYR A 36 9.19 -11.98 28.55
C TYR A 36 10.23 -11.04 27.94
N VAL A 37 10.21 -9.78 28.33
CA VAL A 37 11.12 -8.75 27.83
C VAL A 37 12.19 -8.53 28.85
N ASN A 38 13.44 -8.73 28.44
CA ASN A 38 14.62 -8.34 29.20
C ASN A 38 15.34 -7.25 28.40
N ASN A 39 15.36 -6.03 28.89
CA ASN A 39 16.01 -4.93 28.20
C ASN A 39 17.05 -4.26 29.09
N SER A 40 18.06 -3.68 28.44
CA SER A 40 19.16 -2.97 29.10
C SER A 40 18.75 -1.75 29.93
N GLN A 41 17.46 -1.38 29.93
CA GLN A 41 16.90 -0.28 30.70
C GLN A 41 16.25 -0.73 32.02
N GLY A 42 16.43 -2.03 32.41
CA GLY A 42 15.96 -2.56 33.68
C GLY A 42 14.45 -2.80 33.78
N ARG A 43 13.76 -2.96 32.64
CA ARG A 43 12.34 -3.36 32.57
C ARG A 43 12.26 -4.83 32.18
N ASP A 44 12.50 -5.70 33.15
CA ASP A 44 12.35 -7.14 32.96
C ASP A 44 10.94 -7.54 33.36
N GLY A 45 10.23 -8.27 32.49
CA GLY A 45 8.89 -8.72 32.81
C GLY A 45 8.08 -9.23 31.65
N MET A 46 6.89 -9.70 31.96
CA MET A 46 5.90 -10.09 30.96
C MET A 46 5.30 -8.85 30.33
N ALA A 47 5.23 -8.83 28.99
CA ALA A 47 4.63 -7.77 28.23
C ALA A 47 3.78 -8.31 27.08
N VAL A 48 2.71 -7.59 26.73
CA VAL A 48 2.01 -7.80 25.47
C VAL A 48 2.83 -7.13 24.38
N GLN A 49 3.25 -7.91 23.38
CA GLN A 49 3.98 -7.44 22.20
C GLN A 49 3.01 -7.31 21.04
N SER A 50 3.06 -6.17 20.38
CA SER A 50 2.21 -5.84 19.24
C SER A 50 2.92 -6.17 17.93
N GLY A 51 2.28 -6.94 17.03
CA GLY A 51 2.76 -7.11 15.67
C GLY A 51 4.06 -7.95 15.52
N VAL A 52 4.20 -9.05 16.24
CA VAL A 52 5.41 -9.88 16.25
C VAL A 52 5.60 -10.66 14.95
N LEU A 53 4.55 -11.28 14.43
CA LEU A 53 4.57 -12.02 13.17
C LEU A 53 4.13 -11.14 12.00
N ALA A 54 3.17 -10.23 12.24
CA ALA A 54 2.69 -9.33 11.20
C ALA A 54 2.32 -7.97 11.79
N GLY A 55 2.83 -6.89 11.25
CA GLY A 55 2.45 -5.56 11.72
C GLY A 55 0.94 -5.34 11.66
N ASN A 56 0.34 -4.97 12.79
CA ASN A 56 -1.09 -4.69 12.90
C ASN A 56 -1.49 -3.58 11.95
N ARG A 57 -2.61 -3.76 11.27
CA ARG A 57 -3.10 -2.80 10.28
C ARG A 57 -4.60 -2.88 10.11
N LEU A 58 -5.17 -1.74 9.76
CA LEU A 58 -6.53 -1.60 9.24
C LEU A 58 -6.44 -0.93 7.89
N GLY A 59 -7.12 -1.48 6.89
CA GLY A 59 -7.08 -0.96 5.54
C GLY A 59 -8.43 -0.91 4.86
N PHE A 60 -8.53 0.01 3.92
CA PHE A 60 -9.63 0.17 2.99
C PHE A 60 -9.07 0.06 1.59
N LYS A 61 -9.62 -0.81 0.77
CA LYS A 61 -9.29 -0.91 -0.64
C LYS A 61 -10.56 -0.97 -1.47
N GLY A 62 -10.52 -0.41 -2.64
CA GLY A 62 -11.68 -0.41 -3.51
C GLY A 62 -11.34 -0.50 -4.97
N THR A 63 -12.33 -0.93 -5.73
CA THR A 63 -12.28 -0.99 -7.18
C THR A 63 -13.60 -0.50 -7.73
N GLU A 64 -13.55 0.40 -8.71
CA GLU A 64 -14.67 0.90 -9.47
C GLU A 64 -14.44 0.61 -10.95
N ASP A 65 -15.40 -0.03 -11.59
CA ASP A 65 -15.35 -0.31 -13.03
C ASP A 65 -15.75 0.95 -13.80
N LEU A 66 -14.83 1.46 -14.61
CA LEU A 66 -15.04 2.65 -15.46
C LEU A 66 -15.48 2.28 -16.88
N GLY A 67 -15.69 0.99 -17.15
CA GLY A 67 -16.03 0.48 -18.48
C GLY A 67 -14.80 0.19 -19.34
N ASN A 68 -15.00 -0.56 -20.42
CA ASN A 68 -13.98 -0.93 -21.41
C ASN A 68 -12.71 -1.59 -20.80
N GLY A 69 -12.86 -2.28 -19.65
CA GLY A 69 -11.76 -2.92 -18.95
C GLY A 69 -10.86 -1.96 -18.14
N LEU A 70 -11.24 -0.68 -18.03
CA LEU A 70 -10.58 0.30 -17.19
C LEU A 70 -11.24 0.32 -15.81
N LYS A 71 -10.43 0.40 -14.75
CA LYS A 71 -10.88 0.42 -13.36
C LYS A 71 -10.15 1.51 -12.59
N ALA A 72 -10.87 2.23 -11.74
CA ALA A 72 -10.26 3.01 -10.69
C ALA A 72 -10.02 2.09 -9.48
N VAL A 73 -8.85 2.24 -8.84
CA VAL A 73 -8.44 1.45 -7.69
C VAL A 73 -7.84 2.35 -6.63
N PHE A 74 -8.03 2.00 -5.35
CA PHE A 74 -7.38 2.71 -4.26
C PHE A 74 -7.03 1.78 -3.11
N LEU A 75 -6.11 2.22 -2.28
CA LEU A 75 -5.75 1.58 -1.02
C LEU A 75 -5.34 2.62 0.01
N LEU A 76 -5.95 2.54 1.19
CA LEU A 76 -5.61 3.32 2.37
C LEU A 76 -5.32 2.34 3.51
N GLU A 77 -4.13 2.38 4.11
CA GLU A 77 -3.72 1.43 5.15
C GLU A 77 -3.05 2.16 6.32
N GLN A 78 -3.61 1.97 7.51
CA GLN A 78 -3.12 2.48 8.78
C GLN A 78 -2.52 1.34 9.60
N GLY A 79 -1.39 1.56 10.25
CA GLY A 79 -0.85 0.66 11.26
C GLY A 79 -1.22 1.13 12.67
N PHE A 80 -1.37 0.19 13.59
CA PHE A 80 -1.63 0.49 15.00
C PHE A 80 -0.92 -0.50 15.91
N ASN A 81 -0.68 -0.09 17.15
CA ASN A 81 -0.19 -0.95 18.21
C ASN A 81 -1.38 -1.53 18.97
N LEU A 82 -1.37 -2.82 19.22
CA LEU A 82 -2.50 -3.50 19.87
C LEU A 82 -2.46 -3.38 21.41
N ASP A 83 -1.27 -3.22 21.95
CA ASP A 83 -1.03 -3.11 23.38
C ASP A 83 -1.58 -1.81 23.99
N ASP A 84 -1.57 -0.71 23.23
CA ASP A 84 -2.00 0.61 23.72
C ASP A 84 -2.97 1.35 22.78
N GLY A 85 -3.27 0.79 21.60
CA GLY A 85 -4.16 1.40 20.61
C GLY A 85 -3.56 2.58 19.84
N SER A 86 -2.30 2.89 20.06
CA SER A 86 -1.64 4.01 19.39
C SER A 86 -1.40 3.73 17.89
N ASN A 87 -1.24 4.81 17.11
CA ASN A 87 -0.82 4.74 15.71
C ASN A 87 0.68 4.43 15.62
N THR A 88 1.10 3.54 14.73
CA THR A 88 2.52 3.25 14.50
C THR A 88 3.28 4.32 13.71
N SER A 89 2.64 5.45 13.38
CA SER A 89 3.30 6.59 12.75
C SER A 89 4.16 7.35 13.77
N THR A 90 5.41 7.59 13.42
CA THR A 90 6.32 8.45 14.19
C THR A 90 6.13 9.94 13.94
N THR A 91 5.34 10.30 12.91
CA THR A 91 5.17 11.67 12.43
C THR A 91 3.69 12.06 12.30
N GLY A 92 2.77 11.26 12.85
CA GLY A 92 1.35 11.58 12.97
C GLY A 92 0.47 11.30 11.75
N GLN A 93 0.99 10.68 10.68
CA GLN A 93 0.16 10.33 9.52
C GLN A 93 -0.84 9.23 9.87
N THR A 94 -2.09 9.39 9.44
CA THR A 94 -3.15 8.40 9.62
C THR A 94 -2.89 7.15 8.77
N PHE A 95 -2.68 7.30 7.47
CA PHE A 95 -2.44 6.19 6.54
C PHE A 95 -0.94 6.03 6.22
N GLN A 96 -0.12 5.89 7.26
CA GLN A 96 1.33 5.84 7.13
C GLN A 96 1.86 4.59 6.42
N ARG A 97 1.06 3.52 6.30
CA ARG A 97 1.50 2.31 5.63
C ARG A 97 1.36 2.44 4.11
N GLN A 98 0.18 2.74 3.63
CA GLN A 98 -0.09 3.00 2.21
C GLN A 98 -1.27 3.97 2.06
N ALA A 99 -1.18 4.87 1.11
CA ALA A 99 -2.23 5.82 0.74
C ALA A 99 -2.08 6.18 -0.73
N TRP A 100 -2.80 5.49 -1.61
CA TRP A 100 -2.68 5.69 -3.05
C TRP A 100 -3.99 5.42 -3.80
N VAL A 101 -4.11 6.03 -4.97
CA VAL A 101 -5.17 5.82 -5.96
C VAL A 101 -4.53 5.49 -7.31
N GLY A 102 -5.23 4.76 -8.16
CA GLY A 102 -4.69 4.37 -9.46
C GLY A 102 -5.75 4.02 -10.50
N LEU A 103 -5.25 3.81 -11.72
CA LEU A 103 -6.01 3.26 -12.83
C LEU A 103 -5.42 1.92 -13.22
N SER A 104 -6.26 0.92 -13.36
CA SER A 104 -5.90 -0.45 -13.73
C SER A 104 -6.60 -0.85 -15.03
N SER A 105 -5.88 -1.55 -15.90
CA SER A 105 -6.41 -2.08 -17.16
C SER A 105 -5.68 -3.36 -17.54
N ASN A 106 -6.00 -3.92 -18.71
CA ASN A 106 -5.26 -5.06 -19.27
C ASN A 106 -3.79 -4.72 -19.61
N ALA A 107 -3.46 -3.43 -19.72
CA ALA A 107 -2.09 -2.97 -19.95
C ALA A 107 -1.28 -2.82 -18.65
N GLY A 108 -1.90 -2.97 -17.49
CA GLY A 108 -1.26 -2.82 -16.19
C GLY A 108 -1.93 -1.78 -15.32
N THR A 109 -1.25 -1.38 -14.25
CA THR A 109 -1.77 -0.44 -13.25
C THR A 109 -0.81 0.72 -13.07
N VAL A 110 -1.32 1.95 -13.15
CA VAL A 110 -0.62 3.16 -12.73
C VAL A 110 -1.23 3.63 -11.42
N SER A 111 -0.40 3.89 -10.40
CA SER A 111 -0.85 4.35 -9.09
C SER A 111 -0.05 5.55 -8.60
N LEU A 112 -0.70 6.42 -7.84
CA LEU A 112 -0.17 7.69 -7.33
C LEU A 112 -0.35 7.75 -5.83
N GLY A 113 0.70 8.13 -5.09
CA GLY A 113 0.63 8.35 -3.64
C GLY A 113 1.74 7.68 -2.87
N ARG A 114 1.46 7.35 -1.59
CA ARG A 114 2.37 6.63 -0.71
C ARG A 114 2.17 5.13 -0.87
N GLN A 115 3.21 4.43 -1.32
CA GLN A 115 3.10 3.01 -1.65
C GLN A 115 4.42 2.26 -1.47
N TYR A 116 4.38 0.95 -1.48
CA TYR A 116 5.58 0.12 -1.39
C TYR A 116 6.49 0.31 -2.59
N ALA A 117 7.79 0.47 -2.30
CA ALA A 117 8.83 0.36 -3.30
C ALA A 117 8.88 -1.08 -3.85
N PRO A 118 9.19 -1.28 -5.15
CA PRO A 118 9.19 -2.58 -5.80
C PRO A 118 10.07 -3.62 -5.07
N GLY A 119 11.28 -3.23 -4.66
CA GLY A 119 12.18 -4.12 -3.92
C GLY A 119 11.59 -4.62 -2.60
N TYR A 120 10.89 -3.74 -1.86
CA TYR A 120 10.22 -4.14 -0.62
C TYR A 120 9.01 -5.03 -0.90
N ALA A 121 8.23 -4.74 -1.94
CA ALA A 121 7.11 -5.58 -2.34
C ALA A 121 7.56 -6.99 -2.76
N ALA A 122 8.65 -7.09 -3.53
CA ALA A 122 9.26 -8.35 -3.91
C ALA A 122 9.80 -9.11 -2.67
N PHE A 123 10.48 -8.41 -1.75
CA PHE A 123 10.94 -9.00 -0.50
C PHE A 123 9.80 -9.64 0.29
N LEU A 124 8.68 -8.93 0.50
CA LEU A 124 7.53 -9.46 1.24
C LEU A 124 6.91 -10.71 0.59
N LYS A 125 6.98 -10.83 -0.73
CA LYS A 125 6.46 -11.99 -1.47
C LYS A 125 7.35 -13.23 -1.33
N HIS A 126 8.65 -13.05 -1.17
CA HIS A 126 9.64 -14.13 -1.21
C HIS A 126 10.22 -14.47 0.18
N ASP A 127 9.98 -13.64 1.17
CA ASP A 127 10.37 -13.94 2.55
C ASP A 127 9.43 -14.96 3.17
N ALA A 128 9.99 -16.06 3.71
CA ALA A 128 9.22 -17.14 4.31
C ALA A 128 8.31 -16.71 5.47
N LEU A 129 8.68 -15.63 6.16
CA LEU A 129 7.92 -15.04 7.26
C LEU A 129 7.22 -13.72 6.85
N ALA A 130 7.14 -13.43 5.54
CA ALA A 130 6.45 -12.27 4.98
C ALA A 130 6.81 -10.92 5.67
N GLY A 131 8.07 -10.75 6.02
CA GLY A 131 8.57 -9.53 6.68
C GLY A 131 8.23 -9.44 8.16
N ALA A 132 7.98 -10.55 8.84
CA ALA A 132 7.82 -10.59 10.29
C ALA A 132 9.07 -10.04 11.01
N LEU A 133 8.91 -9.56 12.24
CA LEU A 133 10.01 -9.02 13.05
C LEU A 133 11.17 -10.03 13.21
N LEU A 134 10.85 -11.32 13.26
CA LEU A 134 11.82 -12.42 13.38
C LEU A 134 12.31 -12.95 12.03
N SER A 135 11.91 -12.35 10.91
CA SER A 135 12.35 -12.76 9.58
C SER A 135 13.85 -12.51 9.41
N ALA A 136 14.55 -13.46 8.82
CA ALA A 136 15.96 -13.30 8.49
C ALA A 136 16.19 -12.10 7.56
N GLY A 137 15.25 -11.87 6.63
CA GLY A 137 15.31 -10.72 5.74
C GLY A 137 15.18 -9.39 6.48
N MET A 138 14.31 -9.28 7.48
CA MET A 138 14.21 -8.07 8.31
C MET A 138 15.44 -7.87 9.16
N THR A 139 16.00 -8.93 9.75
CA THR A 139 17.20 -8.89 10.55
C THR A 139 18.42 -8.49 9.71
N LEU A 140 18.61 -9.11 8.55
CA LEU A 140 19.72 -8.78 7.64
C LEU A 140 19.59 -7.37 7.08
N ASN A 141 18.36 -6.92 6.84
CA ASN A 141 18.13 -5.58 6.34
C ASN A 141 18.43 -4.47 7.33
N THR A 142 18.13 -4.67 8.60
CA THR A 142 18.51 -3.73 9.67
C THR A 142 20.02 -3.76 9.99
N ALA A 143 20.65 -4.94 9.90
CA ALA A 143 22.06 -5.13 10.27
C ALA A 143 23.04 -4.81 9.13
N ALA A 144 22.68 -5.08 7.89
CA ALA A 144 23.58 -5.02 6.73
C ALA A 144 23.40 -3.76 5.86
N ALA A 145 22.76 -2.73 6.37
CA ALA A 145 22.62 -1.45 5.68
C ALA A 145 22.31 -1.60 4.18
N ASN A 146 21.24 -2.29 3.85
CA ASN A 146 20.65 -2.25 2.50
C ASN A 146 21.34 -3.04 1.38
N THR A 147 22.15 -4.02 1.69
CA THR A 147 22.94 -4.70 0.65
C THR A 147 22.22 -5.79 -0.12
N ILE A 148 21.16 -6.39 0.43
CA ILE A 148 20.51 -7.54 -0.23
C ILE A 148 19.03 -7.29 -0.57
N ALA A 149 18.34 -6.47 0.18
CA ALA A 149 16.91 -6.26 0.03
C ALA A 149 16.57 -4.79 -0.07
N GLY A 150 17.12 -4.04 -0.95
CA GLY A 150 16.77 -2.66 -1.34
C GLY A 150 15.82 -1.89 -0.42
N ASN A 151 16.10 -1.79 0.87
CA ASN A 151 15.08 -1.44 1.85
C ASN A 151 15.35 -0.17 2.65
N SER A 152 16.21 0.68 2.22
CA SER A 152 16.34 1.97 2.90
C SER A 152 15.02 2.74 2.98
N ASN A 153 14.08 2.45 2.08
CA ASN A 153 12.77 3.10 2.05
C ASN A 153 11.70 2.13 1.57
N ALA A 154 11.17 1.32 2.48
CA ALA A 154 10.10 0.37 2.21
C ALA A 154 8.87 1.03 1.56
N ARG A 155 8.63 2.31 1.85
CA ARG A 155 7.48 3.09 1.35
C ARG A 155 7.94 4.44 0.86
N TRP A 156 7.52 4.78 -0.35
CA TRP A 156 7.82 6.06 -0.96
C TRP A 156 6.60 6.96 -0.98
N ASN A 157 6.78 8.20 -0.52
CA ASN A 157 5.83 9.28 -0.66
C ASN A 157 5.92 9.86 -2.08
N ASN A 158 4.91 10.64 -2.48
CA ASN A 158 4.90 11.42 -3.72
C ASN A 158 5.33 10.60 -4.92
N SER A 159 4.87 9.34 -4.96
CA SER A 159 5.34 8.40 -5.96
C SER A 159 4.30 8.12 -7.04
N ILE A 160 4.81 7.87 -8.25
CA ILE A 160 4.09 7.32 -9.37
C ILE A 160 4.67 5.93 -9.60
N LYS A 161 3.83 4.91 -9.61
CA LYS A 161 4.24 3.53 -9.85
C LYS A 161 3.45 2.93 -11.01
N TYR A 162 4.14 2.22 -11.87
CA TYR A 162 3.55 1.37 -12.88
C TYR A 162 3.87 -0.10 -12.56
N ALA A 163 2.85 -0.95 -12.62
CA ALA A 163 2.98 -2.39 -12.52
C ALA A 163 2.41 -3.03 -13.79
N THR A 164 3.19 -3.90 -14.44
CA THR A 164 2.71 -4.67 -15.59
C THR A 164 1.61 -5.65 -15.18
N PRO A 165 0.79 -6.15 -16.12
CA PRO A 165 0.03 -7.37 -15.87
C PRO A 165 0.98 -8.53 -15.55
N VAL A 166 0.46 -9.56 -14.88
CA VAL A 166 1.19 -10.82 -14.73
C VAL A 166 1.18 -11.56 -16.06
N MET A 167 2.34 -11.81 -16.63
CA MET A 167 2.53 -12.49 -17.92
C MET A 167 3.42 -13.73 -17.72
N GLY A 168 2.85 -14.92 -17.86
CA GLY A 168 3.59 -16.16 -17.67
C GLY A 168 4.19 -16.34 -16.26
N GLY A 169 3.57 -15.77 -15.24
CA GLY A 169 4.07 -15.77 -13.86
C GLY A 169 5.03 -14.63 -13.52
N PHE A 170 5.43 -13.80 -14.48
CA PHE A 170 6.30 -12.64 -14.27
C PHE A 170 5.49 -11.34 -14.21
N GLN A 171 5.91 -10.45 -13.33
CA GLN A 171 5.41 -9.09 -13.21
C GLN A 171 6.61 -8.16 -13.04
N ALA A 172 6.58 -6.99 -13.65
CA ALA A 172 7.58 -5.94 -13.45
C ALA A 172 6.91 -4.70 -12.84
N GLU A 173 7.64 -4.00 -11.99
CA GLU A 173 7.22 -2.73 -11.40
C GLU A 173 8.30 -1.67 -11.60
N ALA A 174 7.85 -0.44 -11.89
CA ALA A 174 8.71 0.74 -11.93
C ALA A 174 8.07 1.84 -11.10
N ILE A 175 8.87 2.52 -10.28
CA ILE A 175 8.40 3.61 -9.43
C ILE A 175 9.33 4.81 -9.56
N TYR A 176 8.73 5.98 -9.59
CA TYR A 176 9.39 7.27 -9.43
C TYR A 176 8.80 7.99 -8.22
N ARG A 177 9.61 8.62 -7.41
CA ARG A 177 9.18 9.56 -6.39
C ARG A 177 9.74 10.94 -6.69
N ALA A 178 8.88 11.97 -6.63
CA ALA A 178 9.30 13.35 -6.69
C ALA A 178 9.91 13.80 -5.37
N GLY A 179 10.88 14.69 -5.44
CA GLY A 179 11.42 15.38 -4.27
C GLY A 179 10.42 16.40 -3.70
N GLU A 180 10.50 16.67 -2.41
CA GLU A 180 9.62 17.61 -1.68
C GLU A 180 10.31 18.91 -1.29
N ALA A 181 11.47 19.24 -1.84
CA ALA A 181 12.10 20.52 -1.53
C ALA A 181 11.33 21.67 -2.20
N SER A 182 11.03 22.70 -1.46
CA SER A 182 10.08 23.77 -1.80
C SER A 182 10.42 24.56 -3.10
N ASN A 183 11.62 24.38 -3.66
CA ASN A 183 12.05 25.02 -4.90
C ASN A 183 12.80 24.09 -5.86
N ASP A 184 12.85 22.79 -5.57
CA ASP A 184 13.57 21.82 -6.39
C ASP A 184 12.90 20.43 -6.36
N PHE A 185 12.12 20.15 -7.39
CA PHE A 185 11.44 18.84 -7.53
C PHE A 185 12.42 17.66 -7.71
N ALA A 186 13.67 17.94 -8.07
CA ALA A 186 14.70 16.92 -8.23
C ALA A 186 15.46 16.61 -6.91
N SER A 187 15.31 17.43 -5.89
CA SER A 187 15.94 17.20 -4.60
C SER A 187 15.26 16.01 -3.89
N ASN A 188 16.03 14.94 -3.64
CA ASN A 188 15.54 13.67 -3.06
C ASN A 188 14.59 12.86 -3.96
N GLU A 189 14.63 13.04 -5.27
CA GLU A 189 13.96 12.13 -6.20
C GLU A 189 14.51 10.70 -6.09
N GLY A 190 13.76 9.74 -6.54
CA GLY A 190 14.19 8.34 -6.52
C GLY A 190 13.50 7.51 -7.59
N TYR A 191 14.24 6.53 -8.07
CA TYR A 191 13.78 5.56 -9.07
C TYR A 191 13.94 4.15 -8.52
N GLY A 192 12.99 3.27 -8.79
CA GLY A 192 13.04 1.87 -8.37
C GLY A 192 12.44 0.96 -9.43
N LEU A 193 13.03 -0.23 -9.57
CA LEU A 193 12.56 -1.31 -10.44
C LEU A 193 12.42 -2.59 -9.62
N GLY A 194 11.49 -3.46 -10.03
CA GLY A 194 11.27 -4.78 -9.43
C GLY A 194 10.51 -5.71 -10.37
#